data_58973cc56f0c4488808a0254b28c6d38
#
_entry.id   58973cc56f0c4488808a0254b28c6d38
#
_cell.length_a   1.000
_cell.length_b   1.000
_cell.length_c   1.000
_cell.angle_alpha   90.00
_cell.angle_beta   90.00
_cell.angle_gamma   90.00
#
_symmetry.space_group_name_H-M   'P 1'
#
loop_
_entity.id
_entity.type
_entity.pdbx_description
1 polymer ?
#
loop_
_entity_poly.entity_id
_entity_poly.type
_entity_poly.pdbx_seq_one_letter_code
_entity_poly.pdbx_strand_id
1 'polypeptide(L)'
;MKLKFCGLTRKEDIEAANETKPDFIGFVFAESRRHVSDMDAARLKEHLDPEIKAVGVFVNDEPEHIAALVRDEVIDIIQLHGGESVHYIEKLRKLTSAPIVYAVRVETHRDIEQADTLPVDYLLLDTYVKHAYGGSGKTFDWSLIGEVDHPYFLAGGLNE
;
A
#
# COMPACT_ATOMS: atom_id res chain seq x y z
N MET A 1 13.92 7.44 -8.63
CA MET A 1 12.44 7.44 -8.38
C MET A 1 11.98 6.00 -8.45
N LYS A 2 11.10 5.57 -7.53
CA LYS A 2 10.54 4.21 -7.52
C LYS A 2 9.09 4.26 -7.98
N LEU A 3 8.64 3.21 -8.67
CA LEU A 3 7.30 3.12 -9.25
C LEU A 3 6.52 1.95 -8.66
N LYS A 4 5.24 2.19 -8.34
CA LYS A 4 4.31 1.17 -7.88
C LYS A 4 3.03 1.15 -8.72
N PHE A 5 2.67 -0.01 -9.27
CA PHE A 5 1.38 -0.26 -9.90
C PHE A 5 0.45 -0.96 -8.92
N CYS A 6 -0.73 -0.42 -8.66
CA CYS A 6 -1.61 -0.89 -7.60
C CYS A 6 -2.95 -1.39 -8.12
N GLY A 7 -3.40 -2.53 -7.58
CA GLY A 7 -4.69 -3.12 -7.90
C GLY A 7 -4.67 -4.05 -9.09
N LEU A 8 -3.61 -4.83 -9.23
CA LEU A 8 -3.48 -5.88 -10.23
C LEU A 8 -4.35 -7.07 -9.82
N THR A 9 -5.12 -7.61 -10.75
CA THR A 9 -6.11 -8.67 -10.48
C THR A 9 -6.05 -9.83 -11.46
N ARG A 10 -5.31 -9.70 -12.56
CA ARG A 10 -5.28 -10.67 -13.65
C ARG A 10 -3.86 -11.07 -14.02
N LYS A 11 -3.74 -12.20 -14.68
CA LYS A 11 -2.44 -12.68 -15.17
C LYS A 11 -1.81 -11.70 -16.16
N GLU A 12 -2.60 -11.10 -17.05
CA GLU A 12 -2.15 -10.12 -18.04
C GLU A 12 -1.57 -8.86 -17.35
N ASP A 13 -2.09 -8.49 -16.18
CA ASP A 13 -1.55 -7.38 -15.39
C ASP A 13 -0.15 -7.72 -14.88
N ILE A 14 0.10 -8.99 -14.48
CA ILE A 14 1.41 -9.46 -14.05
C ILE A 14 2.39 -9.53 -15.22
N GLU A 15 1.94 -10.02 -16.37
CA GLU A 15 2.76 -10.07 -17.58
C GLU A 15 3.23 -8.66 -17.98
N ALA A 16 2.32 -7.68 -17.98
CA ALA A 16 2.64 -6.27 -18.22
C ALA A 16 3.59 -5.68 -17.17
N ALA A 17 3.42 -6.06 -15.88
CA ALA A 17 4.34 -5.66 -14.83
C ALA A 17 5.74 -6.24 -15.04
N ASN A 18 5.84 -7.51 -15.43
CA ASN A 18 7.12 -8.16 -15.72
C ASN A 18 7.86 -7.52 -16.91
N GLU A 19 7.11 -7.01 -17.91
CA GLU A 19 7.68 -6.30 -19.05
C GLU A 19 8.14 -4.87 -18.67
N THR A 20 7.34 -4.15 -17.89
CA THR A 20 7.61 -2.74 -17.52
C THR A 20 8.53 -2.59 -16.32
N LYS A 21 8.70 -3.66 -15.53
CA LYS A 21 9.58 -3.75 -14.35
C LYS A 21 9.44 -2.58 -13.37
N PRO A 22 8.23 -2.34 -12.81
CA PRO A 22 8.10 -1.41 -11.70
C PRO A 22 8.83 -1.96 -10.47
N ASP A 23 9.18 -1.10 -9.51
CA ASP A 23 9.78 -1.57 -8.25
C ASP A 23 8.77 -2.36 -7.40
N PHE A 24 7.48 -2.00 -7.51
CA PHE A 24 6.41 -2.59 -6.70
C PHE A 24 5.13 -2.81 -7.51
N ILE A 25 4.41 -3.88 -7.14
CA ILE A 25 3.00 -4.04 -7.51
C ILE A 25 2.13 -4.08 -6.25
N GLY A 26 0.81 -3.86 -6.38
CA GLY A 26 -0.13 -3.92 -5.26
C GLY A 26 -1.27 -4.89 -5.51
N PHE A 27 -1.50 -5.80 -4.55
CA PHE A 27 -2.70 -6.62 -4.43
C PHE A 27 -3.64 -6.00 -3.38
N VAL A 28 -4.91 -5.81 -3.71
CA VAL A 28 -5.89 -5.20 -2.81
C VAL A 28 -6.75 -6.29 -2.17
N PHE A 29 -6.56 -6.51 -0.87
CA PHE A 29 -7.33 -7.47 -0.07
C PHE A 29 -8.58 -6.82 0.56
N ALA A 30 -8.65 -5.48 0.54
CA ALA A 30 -9.84 -4.76 0.97
C ALA A 30 -10.98 -4.86 -0.05
N GLU A 31 -12.22 -4.77 0.43
CA GLU A 31 -13.41 -4.77 -0.42
C GLU A 31 -13.38 -3.61 -1.42
N SER A 32 -13.27 -3.92 -2.70
CA SER A 32 -13.20 -2.96 -3.80
C SER A 32 -13.41 -3.67 -5.14
N ARG A 33 -13.51 -2.89 -6.22
CA ARG A 33 -13.53 -3.44 -7.60
C ARG A 33 -12.22 -4.14 -7.99
N ARG A 34 -11.14 -3.90 -7.25
CA ARG A 34 -9.80 -4.46 -7.48
C ARG A 34 -9.41 -5.49 -6.42
N HIS A 35 -10.41 -6.01 -5.68
CA HIS A 35 -10.20 -7.03 -4.68
C HIS A 35 -9.64 -8.31 -5.30
N VAL A 36 -8.68 -8.94 -4.64
CA VAL A 36 -8.19 -10.30 -4.93
C VAL A 36 -8.31 -11.17 -3.68
N SER A 37 -8.62 -12.45 -3.87
CA SER A 37 -8.55 -13.43 -2.78
C SER A 37 -7.09 -13.80 -2.48
N ASP A 38 -6.84 -14.36 -1.29
CA ASP A 38 -5.51 -14.87 -0.92
C ASP A 38 -4.97 -15.87 -1.94
N MET A 39 -5.85 -16.77 -2.40
CA MET A 39 -5.48 -17.79 -3.37
C MET A 39 -5.16 -17.20 -4.75
N ASP A 40 -5.91 -16.20 -5.20
CA ASP A 40 -5.63 -15.54 -6.49
C ASP A 40 -4.35 -14.71 -6.38
N ALA A 41 -4.13 -13.99 -5.27
CA ALA A 41 -2.90 -13.26 -5.03
C ALA A 41 -1.68 -14.19 -5.01
N ALA A 42 -1.76 -15.35 -4.36
CA ALA A 42 -0.71 -16.35 -4.34
C ALA A 42 -0.38 -16.85 -5.77
N ARG A 43 -1.39 -17.21 -6.56
CA ARG A 43 -1.21 -17.63 -7.95
C ARG A 43 -0.59 -16.55 -8.83
N LEU A 44 -1.01 -15.28 -8.64
CA LEU A 44 -0.45 -14.15 -9.38
C LEU A 44 1.01 -13.91 -8.99
N LYS A 45 1.32 -14.03 -7.68
CA LYS A 45 2.69 -13.87 -7.16
C LYS A 45 3.65 -14.91 -7.72
N GLU A 46 3.21 -16.16 -7.96
CA GLU A 46 4.03 -17.23 -8.59
C GLU A 46 4.55 -16.86 -9.99
N HIS A 47 3.82 -15.97 -10.70
CA HIS A 47 4.19 -15.52 -12.04
C HIS A 47 4.90 -14.17 -12.07
N LEU A 48 5.04 -13.51 -10.92
CA LEU A 48 5.69 -12.21 -10.81
C LEU A 48 7.22 -12.36 -10.83
N ASP A 49 7.89 -11.49 -11.59
CA ASP A 49 9.35 -11.37 -11.56
C ASP A 49 9.82 -11.18 -10.10
N PRO A 50 10.75 -11.99 -9.59
CA PRO A 50 11.21 -11.94 -8.20
C PRO A 50 11.89 -10.62 -7.81
N GLU A 51 12.33 -9.82 -8.78
CA GLU A 51 12.87 -8.48 -8.53
C GLU A 51 11.76 -7.48 -8.14
N ILE A 52 10.50 -7.72 -8.55
CA ILE A 52 9.36 -6.86 -8.26
C ILE A 52 8.75 -7.26 -6.92
N LYS A 53 8.59 -6.29 -6.00
CA LYS A 53 8.00 -6.54 -4.68
C LYS A 53 6.49 -6.42 -4.70
N ALA A 54 5.81 -7.41 -4.11
CA ALA A 54 4.36 -7.40 -3.95
C ALA A 54 3.94 -6.70 -2.66
N VAL A 55 3.09 -5.69 -2.77
CA VAL A 55 2.51 -4.94 -1.65
C VAL A 55 1.06 -5.40 -1.44
N GLY A 56 0.73 -5.92 -0.26
CA GLY A 56 -0.65 -6.20 0.12
C GLY A 56 -1.31 -4.95 0.70
N VAL A 57 -2.46 -4.55 0.16
CA VAL A 57 -3.23 -3.39 0.61
C VAL A 57 -4.42 -3.83 1.43
N PHE A 58 -4.50 -3.35 2.67
CA PHE A 58 -5.48 -3.74 3.67
C PHE A 58 -6.24 -2.54 4.24
N VAL A 59 -7.47 -2.76 4.67
CA VAL A 59 -8.31 -1.79 5.37
C VAL A 59 -8.89 -2.47 6.60
N ASN A 60 -8.35 -2.18 7.78
CA ASN A 60 -8.80 -2.72 9.07
C ASN A 60 -8.92 -4.26 9.11
N ASP A 61 -8.00 -4.96 8.43
CA ASP A 61 -7.96 -6.42 8.41
C ASP A 61 -7.35 -6.98 9.71
N GLU A 62 -7.50 -8.27 9.96
CA GLU A 62 -6.92 -8.91 11.14
C GLU A 62 -5.39 -9.01 10.99
N PRO A 63 -4.59 -8.56 11.98
CA PRO A 63 -3.13 -8.61 11.91
C PRO A 63 -2.57 -10.02 11.67
N GLU A 64 -3.25 -11.04 12.19
CA GLU A 64 -2.91 -12.45 12.04
C GLU A 64 -3.05 -12.92 10.58
N HIS A 65 -4.08 -12.44 9.87
CA HIS A 65 -4.28 -12.71 8.45
C HIS A 65 -3.17 -12.07 7.60
N ILE A 66 -2.87 -10.81 7.85
CA ILE A 66 -1.76 -10.09 7.17
C ILE A 66 -0.43 -10.80 7.38
N ALA A 67 -0.13 -11.19 8.63
CA ALA A 67 1.10 -11.90 8.96
C ALA A 67 1.19 -13.27 8.29
N ALA A 68 0.05 -13.96 8.08
CA ALA A 68 0.01 -15.21 7.35
C ALA A 68 0.38 -15.01 5.87
N LEU A 69 -0.15 -14.00 5.20
CA LEU A 69 0.18 -13.68 3.81
C LEU A 69 1.67 -13.35 3.61
N VAL A 70 2.29 -12.67 4.59
CA VAL A 70 3.74 -12.41 4.59
C VAL A 70 4.53 -13.70 4.78
N ARG A 71 4.17 -14.53 5.77
CA ARG A 71 4.83 -15.80 6.07
C ARG A 71 4.77 -16.76 4.88
N ASP A 72 3.63 -16.78 4.19
CA ASP A 72 3.37 -17.65 3.05
C ASP A 72 3.91 -17.04 1.73
N GLU A 73 4.71 -15.94 1.82
CA GLU A 73 5.40 -15.23 0.72
C GLU A 73 4.46 -14.70 -0.39
N VAL A 74 3.17 -14.53 -0.08
CA VAL A 74 2.19 -13.94 -1.02
C VAL A 74 2.44 -12.44 -1.21
N ILE A 75 2.88 -11.78 -0.14
CA ILE A 75 3.26 -10.37 -0.15
C ILE A 75 4.62 -10.14 0.52
N ASP A 76 5.35 -9.13 0.06
CA ASP A 76 6.65 -8.72 0.61
C ASP A 76 6.51 -7.50 1.54
N ILE A 77 5.51 -6.66 1.33
CA ILE A 77 5.31 -5.37 2.01
C ILE A 77 3.83 -5.23 2.35
N ILE A 78 3.54 -4.64 3.50
CA ILE A 78 2.19 -4.40 4.01
C ILE A 78 1.84 -2.93 3.79
N GLN A 79 0.67 -2.64 3.19
CA GLN A 79 0.12 -1.29 3.13
C GLN A 79 -1.19 -1.22 3.92
N LEU A 80 -1.18 -0.44 5.00
CA LEU A 80 -2.34 -0.14 5.84
C LEU A 80 -3.05 1.10 5.31
N HIS A 81 -4.32 0.98 4.94
CA HIS A 81 -5.10 2.02 4.27
C HIS A 81 -6.44 2.34 4.96
N GLY A 82 -6.65 1.79 6.16
CA GLY A 82 -7.89 1.93 6.93
C GLY A 82 -7.85 2.99 8.03
N GLY A 83 -6.71 3.62 8.28
CA GLY A 83 -6.51 4.50 9.42
C GLY A 83 -6.27 3.72 10.71
N GLU A 84 -5.58 2.60 10.61
CA GLU A 84 -5.26 1.69 11.71
C GLU A 84 -4.49 2.43 12.81
N SER A 85 -4.79 2.11 14.07
CA SER A 85 -4.18 2.77 15.23
C SER A 85 -2.74 2.36 15.48
N VAL A 86 -2.00 3.15 16.28
CA VAL A 86 -0.65 2.78 16.76
C VAL A 86 -0.65 1.41 17.42
N HIS A 87 -1.64 1.11 18.27
CA HIS A 87 -1.77 -0.18 18.93
C HIS A 87 -1.93 -1.34 17.94
N TYR A 88 -2.68 -1.14 16.86
CA TYR A 88 -2.80 -2.10 15.78
C TYR A 88 -1.46 -2.35 15.11
N ILE A 89 -0.72 -1.28 14.78
CA ILE A 89 0.61 -1.38 14.14
C ILE A 89 1.60 -2.12 15.06
N GLU A 90 1.60 -1.81 16.35
CA GLU A 90 2.43 -2.51 17.34
C GLU A 90 2.08 -4.01 17.46
N LYS A 91 0.79 -4.36 17.39
CA LYS A 91 0.35 -5.76 17.37
C LYS A 91 0.87 -6.46 16.12
N LEU A 92 0.72 -5.85 14.95
CA LEU A 92 1.19 -6.40 13.68
C LEU A 92 2.73 -6.58 13.69
N ARG A 93 3.48 -5.62 14.24
CA ARG A 93 4.95 -5.70 14.39
C ARG A 93 5.43 -6.88 15.24
N LYS A 94 4.61 -7.38 16.17
CA LYS A 94 4.93 -8.58 16.95
C LYS A 94 4.77 -9.87 16.15
N LEU A 95 3.99 -9.84 15.06
CA LEU A 95 3.68 -10.99 14.23
C LEU A 95 4.57 -11.10 12.99
N THR A 96 5.11 -9.97 12.51
CA THR A 96 5.94 -9.92 11.30
C THR A 96 6.94 -8.78 11.32
N SER A 97 8.09 -8.99 10.66
CA SER A 97 9.11 -7.96 10.42
C SER A 97 9.00 -7.33 9.02
N ALA A 98 7.99 -7.67 8.24
CA ALA A 98 7.81 -7.09 6.91
C ALA A 98 7.67 -5.56 6.98
N PRO A 99 8.18 -4.83 5.99
CA PRO A 99 8.01 -3.38 5.93
C PRO A 99 6.54 -2.98 5.89
N ILE A 100 6.19 -1.92 6.62
CA ILE A 100 4.84 -1.36 6.69
C ILE A 100 4.82 0.02 6.02
N VAL A 101 3.93 0.18 5.06
CA VAL A 101 3.54 1.45 4.45
C VAL A 101 2.23 1.90 5.09
N TYR A 102 2.16 3.09 5.62
CA TYR A 102 0.92 3.66 6.16
C TYR A 102 0.35 4.71 5.22
N ALA A 103 -0.87 4.51 4.75
CA ALA A 103 -1.53 5.43 3.84
C ALA A 103 -2.19 6.57 4.61
N VAL A 104 -1.79 7.78 4.28
CA VAL A 104 -2.29 9.04 4.84
C VAL A 104 -3.19 9.70 3.82
N ARG A 105 -4.43 9.98 4.19
CA ARG A 105 -5.33 10.82 3.40
C ARG A 105 -5.05 12.27 3.75
N VAL A 106 -4.32 12.94 2.86
CA VAL A 106 -3.84 14.29 3.10
C VAL A 106 -4.95 15.31 2.81
N GLU A 107 -5.44 15.95 3.86
CA GLU A 107 -6.30 17.12 3.81
C GLU A 107 -5.55 18.37 4.27
N THR A 108 -4.68 18.21 5.27
CA THR A 108 -3.85 19.25 5.86
C THR A 108 -2.41 18.77 6.10
N HIS A 109 -1.47 19.70 6.28
CA HIS A 109 -0.10 19.36 6.68
C HIS A 109 -0.05 18.54 7.99
N ARG A 110 -0.96 18.82 8.92
CA ARG A 110 -1.03 18.13 10.22
C ARG A 110 -1.30 16.62 10.09
N ASP A 111 -2.00 16.19 9.04
CA ASP A 111 -2.25 14.77 8.81
C ASP A 111 -0.93 14.03 8.52
N ILE A 112 -0.02 14.69 7.81
CA ILE A 112 1.31 14.17 7.50
C ILE A 112 2.17 14.16 8.77
N GLU A 113 2.23 15.27 9.52
CA GLU A 113 2.99 15.35 10.77
C GLU A 113 2.58 14.27 11.78
N GLN A 114 1.28 14.01 11.92
CA GLN A 114 0.78 12.96 12.81
C GLN A 114 1.20 11.56 12.34
N ALA A 115 1.10 11.29 11.05
CA ALA A 115 1.49 10.01 10.49
C ALA A 115 3.00 9.78 10.55
N ASP A 116 3.80 10.84 10.46
CA ASP A 116 5.26 10.78 10.53
C ASP A 116 5.80 10.37 11.92
N THR A 117 4.94 10.33 12.93
CA THR A 117 5.28 9.80 14.27
C THR A 117 5.00 8.31 14.44
N LEU A 118 4.36 7.66 13.46
CA LEU A 118 3.96 6.26 13.57
C LEU A 118 5.15 5.29 13.43
N PRO A 119 5.14 4.13 14.10
CA PRO A 119 6.20 3.13 14.01
C PRO A 119 6.09 2.30 12.73
N VAL A 120 6.20 2.95 11.57
CA VAL A 120 6.11 2.37 10.23
C VAL A 120 7.40 2.61 9.45
N ASP A 121 7.57 2.03 8.26
CA ASP A 121 8.79 2.19 7.46
C ASP A 121 8.62 3.22 6.35
N TYR A 122 7.39 3.39 5.88
CA TYR A 122 7.07 4.30 4.78
C TYR A 122 5.70 4.95 5.01
N LEU A 123 5.51 6.15 4.50
CA LEU A 123 4.21 6.75 4.31
C LEU A 123 3.76 6.62 2.86
N LEU A 124 2.46 6.58 2.62
CA LEU A 124 1.87 6.79 1.31
C LEU A 124 0.91 7.97 1.43
N LEU A 125 1.26 9.08 0.79
CA LEU A 125 0.47 10.31 0.82
C LEU A 125 -0.55 10.25 -0.32
N ASP A 126 -1.82 10.05 0.04
CA ASP A 126 -2.94 9.93 -0.91
C ASP A 126 -3.87 11.14 -0.81
N THR A 127 -4.51 11.46 -1.92
CA THR A 127 -5.48 12.56 -1.94
C THR A 127 -6.70 12.25 -1.11
N TYR A 128 -7.08 13.16 -0.20
CA TYR A 128 -8.35 13.06 0.50
C TYR A 128 -9.52 13.28 -0.48
N VAL A 129 -10.39 12.29 -0.61
CA VAL A 129 -11.65 12.42 -1.30
C VAL A 129 -12.75 11.92 -0.39
N LYS A 130 -13.67 12.82 -0.07
CA LYS A 130 -14.83 12.50 0.78
C LYS A 130 -15.61 11.34 0.17
N HIS A 131 -15.77 10.26 0.93
CA HIS A 131 -16.47 9.02 0.54
C HIS A 131 -15.82 8.14 -0.56
N ALA A 132 -14.52 8.31 -0.85
CA ALA A 132 -13.80 7.41 -1.76
C ALA A 132 -12.47 6.91 -1.17
N TYR A 133 -12.18 5.64 -1.40
CA TYR A 133 -10.88 5.01 -1.07
C TYR A 133 -10.04 4.96 -2.36
N GLY A 134 -9.38 6.08 -2.71
CA GLY A 134 -8.50 6.17 -3.88
C GLY A 134 -9.22 6.25 -5.23
N GLY A 135 -8.46 6.53 -6.29
CA GLY A 135 -8.95 6.48 -7.68
C GLY A 135 -9.82 7.67 -8.14
N SER A 136 -9.84 8.79 -7.41
CA SER A 136 -10.66 9.96 -7.75
C SER A 136 -10.11 10.81 -8.91
N GLY A 137 -8.85 10.59 -9.30
CA GLY A 137 -8.17 11.40 -10.32
C GLY A 137 -7.82 12.83 -9.87
N LYS A 138 -8.04 13.17 -8.58
CA LYS A 138 -7.66 14.47 -8.03
C LYS A 138 -6.32 14.38 -7.30
N THR A 139 -5.52 15.43 -7.39
CA THR A 139 -4.28 15.60 -6.59
C THR A 139 -4.59 16.48 -5.38
N PHE A 140 -3.91 16.23 -4.25
CA PHE A 140 -3.86 17.20 -3.17
C PHE A 140 -2.77 18.26 -3.46
N ASP A 141 -2.80 19.34 -2.72
CA ASP A 141 -1.78 20.40 -2.83
C ASP A 141 -0.45 19.90 -2.24
N TRP A 142 0.53 19.61 -3.08
CA TRP A 142 1.84 19.10 -2.66
C TRP A 142 2.64 20.10 -1.82
N SER A 143 2.25 21.39 -1.78
CA SER A 143 2.86 22.36 -0.85
C SER A 143 2.56 22.03 0.61
N LEU A 144 1.58 21.15 0.87
CA LEU A 144 1.29 20.61 2.21
C LEU A 144 2.35 19.59 2.68
N ILE A 145 3.19 19.08 1.78
CA ILE A 145 4.29 18.17 2.15
C ILE A 145 5.43 19.05 2.65
N GLY A 146 5.57 19.17 3.95
CA GLY A 146 6.69 19.85 4.58
C GLY A 146 7.92 18.94 4.70
N GLU A 147 8.68 19.09 5.78
CA GLU A 147 9.71 18.12 6.17
C GLU A 147 9.02 16.84 6.66
N VAL A 148 9.43 15.69 6.13
CA VAL A 148 8.92 14.36 6.46
C VAL A 148 10.11 13.45 6.68
N ASP A 149 10.20 12.83 7.85
CA ASP A 149 11.32 11.96 8.23
C ASP A 149 11.22 10.58 7.54
N HIS A 150 10.00 10.06 7.36
CA HIS A 150 9.79 8.80 6.65
C HIS A 150 9.97 8.95 5.14
N PRO A 151 10.59 7.98 4.46
CA PRO A 151 10.48 7.88 3.02
C PRO A 151 9.00 7.67 2.64
N TYR A 152 8.55 8.30 1.54
CA TYR A 152 7.14 8.24 1.19
C TYR A 152 6.88 8.00 -0.30
N PHE A 153 5.68 7.47 -0.55
CA PHE A 153 5.08 7.37 -1.87
C PHE A 153 4.08 8.51 -2.06
N LEU A 154 4.01 9.06 -3.26
CA LEU A 154 2.92 9.93 -3.67
C LEU A 154 1.87 9.11 -4.41
N ALA A 155 0.61 9.30 -4.08
CA ALA A 155 -0.52 8.67 -4.72
C ALA A 155 -1.68 9.66 -4.93
N GLY A 156 -2.66 9.26 -5.73
CA GLY A 156 -3.84 10.07 -6.03
C GLY A 156 -3.61 11.09 -7.15
N GLY A 157 -4.30 10.91 -8.29
CA GLY A 157 -4.38 11.87 -9.38
C GLY A 157 -3.08 12.16 -10.12
N LEU A 158 -2.08 11.29 -10.00
CA LEU A 158 -0.83 11.41 -10.76
C LEU A 158 -1.13 11.28 -12.25
N ASN A 159 -0.72 12.27 -13.04
CA ASN A 159 -0.82 12.34 -14.49
C ASN A 159 0.45 12.99 -15.06
N GLU A 160 0.58 12.98 -16.38
CA GLU A 160 1.69 13.63 -17.11
C GLU A 160 1.72 15.14 -16.90
#